data_dab075a3ba18fb459072bbe44f639fa8
#
_entry.id   dab075a3ba18fb459072bbe44f639fa8
#
_cell.length_a   1.000
_cell.length_b   1.000
_cell.length_c   1.000
_cell.angle_alpha   90.00
_cell.angle_beta   90.00
_cell.angle_gamma   90.00
#
_symmetry.space_group_name_H-M   'P 1'
#
loop_
_entity.id
_entity.type
_entity.pdbx_description
1 polymer ?
#
loop_
_entity_poly.entity_id
_entity_poly.type
_entity_poly.pdbx_seq_one_letter_code
_entity_poly.pdbx_strand_id
1 'polypeptide(L)' 'MSKQIAIMKLLPSLEIAGCINELLRELQSRGDYILDYENCDMSLDHVEYHKAEDIDGEKFGDASDNLYCFFKTV' A
#
# COMPACT_ATOMS: atom_id res chain seq x y z
N MET A 1 15.09 -15.04 1.10
CA MET A 1 13.78 -14.56 1.56
C MET A 1 13.77 -14.18 3.03
N SER A 2 14.29 -15.03 3.88
CA SER A 2 14.28 -14.79 5.32
C SER A 2 14.99 -13.52 5.77
N LYS A 3 16.13 -13.18 5.14
CA LYS A 3 16.88 -11.96 5.51
C LYS A 3 16.09 -10.69 5.24
N GLN A 4 15.40 -10.62 4.10
CA GLN A 4 14.59 -9.45 3.75
C GLN A 4 13.40 -9.29 4.68
N ILE A 5 12.74 -10.39 5.04
CA ILE A 5 11.62 -10.37 5.97
C ILE A 5 12.09 -9.96 7.37
N ALA A 6 13.24 -10.46 7.80
CA ALA A 6 13.79 -10.12 9.10
C ALA A 6 14.11 -8.62 9.20
N ILE A 7 14.65 -8.04 8.13
CA ILE A 7 14.94 -6.60 8.08
C ILE A 7 13.63 -5.81 8.11
N MET A 8 12.62 -6.23 7.35
CA MET A 8 11.33 -5.56 7.32
C MET A 8 10.64 -5.48 8.68
N LYS A 9 10.83 -6.48 9.52
CA LYS A 9 10.26 -6.46 10.87
C LYS A 9 10.80 -5.33 11.73
N LEU A 10 11.95 -4.78 11.38
CA LEU A 10 12.57 -3.67 12.10
C LEU A 10 12.13 -2.29 11.59
N LEU A 11 11.41 -2.26 10.48
CA LEU A 11 10.99 -1.00 9.85
C LEU A 11 9.63 -0.54 10.36
N PRO A 12 9.43 0.78 10.52
CA PRO A 12 8.10 1.31 10.77
C PRO A 12 7.16 1.04 9.59
N SER A 13 5.88 0.95 9.88
CA SER A 13 4.87 0.67 8.85
C SER A 13 4.88 1.68 7.71
N LEU A 14 5.16 2.94 8.01
CA LEU A 14 5.27 3.99 7.00
C LEU A 14 6.36 3.68 5.98
N GLU A 15 7.51 3.20 6.44
CA GLU A 15 8.62 2.84 5.55
C GLU A 15 8.32 1.60 4.73
N ILE A 16 7.61 0.63 5.33
CA ILE A 16 7.17 -0.57 4.60
C ILE A 16 6.22 -0.17 3.47
N ALA A 17 5.28 0.72 3.73
CA ALA A 17 4.38 1.23 2.70
C ALA A 17 5.17 1.91 1.56
N GLY A 18 6.21 2.67 1.90
CA GLY A 18 7.11 3.26 0.91
C GLY A 18 7.80 2.21 0.04
N CYS A 19 8.24 1.11 0.65
CA CYS A 19 8.85 0.00 -0.09
C CYS A 19 7.84 -0.65 -1.05
N ILE A 20 6.60 -0.82 -0.62
CA ILE A 20 5.55 -1.34 -1.49
C ILE A 20 5.40 -0.45 -2.72
N ASN A 21 5.37 0.86 -2.53
CA ASN A 21 5.21 1.81 -3.63
C ASN A 21 6.40 1.77 -4.59
N GLU A 22 7.61 1.61 -4.09
CA GLU A 22 8.79 1.46 -4.94
C GLU A 22 8.71 0.19 -5.79
N LEU A 23 8.29 -0.92 -5.19
CA LEU A 23 8.12 -2.18 -5.91
C LEU A 23 7.02 -2.07 -6.96
N LEU A 24 5.92 -1.38 -6.64
CA LEU A 24 4.84 -1.15 -7.61
C LEU A 24 5.33 -0.35 -8.81
N ARG A 25 6.12 0.68 -8.58
CA ARG A 25 6.69 1.49 -9.67
C ARG A 25 7.57 0.65 -10.58
N GLU A 26 8.38 -0.23 -10.01
CA GLU A 26 9.22 -1.11 -10.79
C GLU A 26 8.38 -2.05 -11.65
N LEU A 27 7.34 -2.65 -11.09
CA LEU A 27 6.43 -3.51 -11.84
C LEU A 27 5.75 -2.75 -12.98
N GLN A 28 5.27 -1.54 -12.69
CA GLN A 28 4.62 -0.69 -13.69
C GLN A 28 5.57 -0.33 -14.83
N SER A 29 6.85 -0.07 -14.52
CA SER A 29 7.85 0.24 -15.53
C SER A 29 8.12 -0.94 -16.45
N ARG A 30 7.89 -2.16 -15.97
CA ARG A 30 8.03 -3.40 -16.77
C ARG A 30 6.76 -3.75 -17.53
N GLY A 31 5.67 -2.98 -17.34
CA GLY A 31 4.37 -3.28 -17.92
C GLY A 31 3.55 -4.29 -17.15
N ASP A 32 3.98 -4.62 -15.94
CA ASP A 32 3.27 -5.57 -15.07
C ASP A 32 2.39 -4.79 -14.09
N TYR A 33 1.11 -5.11 -14.04
CA TYR A 33 0.16 -4.41 -13.19
C TYR A 33 -0.54 -5.37 -12.24
N ILE A 34 -0.77 -4.91 -11.02
CA ILE A 34 -1.61 -5.63 -10.07
C ILE A 34 -3.03 -5.15 -10.28
N LEU A 35 -3.85 -6.01 -10.88
CA LEU A 35 -5.21 -5.64 -11.28
C LEU A 35 -6.19 -5.84 -10.14
N ASP A 36 -7.22 -5.00 -10.13
CA ASP A 36 -8.37 -5.19 -9.25
C ASP A 36 -9.13 -6.43 -9.70
N TYR A 37 -9.39 -7.33 -8.78
CA TYR A 37 -10.08 -8.59 -9.08
C TYR A 37 -11.47 -8.37 -9.68
N GLU A 38 -12.21 -7.36 -9.19
CA GLU A 38 -13.57 -7.10 -9.67
C GLU A 38 -13.61 -6.16 -10.87
N ASN A 39 -12.61 -5.30 -11.00
CA ASN A 39 -12.52 -4.32 -12.11
C ASN A 39 -11.18 -4.50 -12.81
N CYS A 40 -11.13 -5.39 -13.78
CA CYS A 40 -9.88 -5.74 -14.47
C CYS A 40 -9.23 -4.58 -15.22
N ASP A 41 -9.94 -3.48 -15.44
CA ASP A 41 -9.39 -2.27 -16.05
C ASP A 41 -8.84 -1.29 -15.01
N MET A 42 -8.84 -1.67 -13.73
CA MET A 42 -8.25 -0.89 -12.66
C MET A 42 -7.00 -1.59 -12.14
N SER A 43 -5.95 -0.85 -11.90
CA SER A 43 -4.71 -1.38 -11.34
C SER A 43 -4.32 -0.65 -10.07
N LEU A 44 -3.62 -1.34 -9.19
CA LEU A 44 -3.10 -0.74 -7.96
C LEU A 44 -2.02 0.28 -8.32
N ASP A 45 -2.25 1.54 -7.97
CA ASP A 45 -1.31 2.62 -8.24
C ASP A 45 -0.30 2.79 -7.11
N HIS A 46 -0.80 2.94 -5.90
CA HIS A 46 0.04 3.09 -4.71
C HIS A 46 -0.76 2.79 -3.46
N VAL A 47 -0.04 2.69 -2.34
CA VAL A 47 -0.64 2.54 -1.03
C VAL A 47 -0.24 3.72 -0.15
N GLU A 48 -1.08 4.07 0.83
CA GLU A 48 -0.79 5.10 1.81
C GLU A 48 -1.05 4.54 3.21
N TYR A 49 -0.12 4.80 4.11
CA TYR A 49 -0.27 4.43 5.50
C TYR A 49 -0.75 5.63 6.30
N HIS A 50 -1.84 5.48 7.04
CA HIS A 50 -2.40 6.52 7.88
C HIS A 50 -2.48 6.03 9.33
N LYS A 51 -1.88 6.79 10.24
CA LYS A 51 -1.97 6.52 11.67
C LYS A 51 -3.36 6.87 12.18
N ALA A 52 -3.76 6.24 13.28
CA ALA A 52 -5.05 6.48 13.91
C ALA A 52 -5.29 7.96 14.21
N GLU A 53 -4.26 8.67 14.64
CA GLU A 53 -4.33 10.08 14.99
C GLU A 53 -4.57 11.01 13.80
N ASP A 54 -4.28 10.51 12.57
CA ASP A 54 -4.48 11.26 11.34
C ASP A 54 -5.84 10.98 10.70
N ILE A 55 -6.63 10.10 11.30
CA ILE A 55 -7.93 9.66 10.79
C ILE A 55 -9.03 10.19 11.71
N ASP A 56 -10.09 10.75 11.12
CA ASP A 56 -11.27 11.15 11.89
C ASP A 56 -12.03 9.91 12.35
N GLY A 57 -11.80 9.50 13.60
CA GLY A 57 -12.41 8.31 14.17
C GLY A 57 -13.92 8.38 14.28
N GLU A 58 -14.48 9.58 14.45
CA GLU A 58 -15.94 9.75 14.48
C GLU A 58 -16.56 9.44 13.14
N LYS A 59 -15.86 9.81 12.07
CA LYS A 59 -16.34 9.65 10.70
C LYS A 59 -16.16 8.23 10.19
N PHE A 60 -15.07 7.57 10.56
CA PHE A 60 -14.71 6.26 10.04
C PHE A 60 -14.96 5.11 11.02
N GLY A 61 -15.42 5.41 12.21
CA GLY A 61 -15.74 4.40 13.20
C GLY A 61 -14.57 4.07 14.13
N ASP A 62 -13.57 3.40 13.63
CA ASP A 62 -12.41 3.01 14.42
C ASP A 62 -11.20 3.87 14.10
N ALA A 63 -10.62 4.49 15.13
CA ALA A 63 -9.36 5.20 15.02
C ALA A 63 -8.22 4.20 15.18
N SER A 64 -7.87 3.52 14.11
CA SER A 64 -6.77 2.55 14.08
C SER A 64 -5.84 2.85 12.90
N ASP A 65 -4.59 2.40 13.01
CA ASP A 65 -3.64 2.51 11.93
C ASP A 65 -4.12 1.67 10.75
N ASN A 66 -4.15 2.25 9.57
CA ASN A 66 -4.65 1.56 8.38
C ASN A 66 -3.80 1.84 7.16
N LEU A 67 -3.79 0.88 6.27
CA LEU A 67 -3.18 1.00 4.96
C LEU A 67 -4.29 1.12 3.92
N TYR A 68 -4.22 2.15 3.10
CA TYR A 68 -5.21 2.42 2.05
C TYR A 68 -4.61 2.14 0.68
N CYS A 69 -5.39 1.49 -0.17
CA CYS A 69 -4.99 1.18 -1.54
C CYS A 69 -5.66 2.16 -2.50
N PHE A 70 -4.88 2.69 -3.43
CA PHE A 70 -5.37 3.62 -4.45
C PHE A 70 -5.20 3.01 -5.82
N PHE A 71 -6.26 3.02 -6.60
CA PHE A 71 -6.31 2.41 -7.92
C PHE A 71 -6.37 3.46 -9.01
N LYS A 72 -5.93 3.08 -10.20
CA LYS A 72 -6.02 3.91 -11.40
C LYS A 72 -6.48 3.07 -12.57
N THR A 73 -6.99 3.71 -13.61
CA THR A 73 -7.37 3.03 -14.85
C THR A 73 -6.13 2.55 -15.59
N VAL A 74 -6.17 1.32 -16.04
CA VAL A 74 -5.08 0.71 -16.81
C VAL A 74 -5.02 1.30 -18.22
#